data_d17fb2924aca21deaf37e3ea3cccffd5
#
_entry.id   d17fb2924aca21deaf37e3ea3cccffd5
#
_cell.length_a   1.000
_cell.length_b   1.000
_cell.length_c   1.000
_cell.angle_alpha   90.00
_cell.angle_beta   90.00
_cell.angle_gamma   90.00
#
_symmetry.space_group_name_H-M   'P 1'
#
loop_
_entity.id
_entity.type
_entity.pdbx_description
1 polymer ?
#
loop_
_entity_poly.entity_id
_entity_poly.type
_entity_poly.pdbx_seq_one_letter_code
_entity_poly.pdbx_strand_id
1 'polypeptide(L)'
;MARFLIEVPHEADVAACARVVETFLKTGSHFLTTAEWGCRDGEHKAWLIVDVDDKAAARAVLPPAFRQQAKIVELNRFSLEEIGAIFRAHGLE
;
A
#
# COMPACT_ATOMS: atom_id res chain seq x y z
N MET A 1 2.41 16.30 0.93
CA MET A 1 2.06 14.89 1.21
C MET A 1 2.73 13.98 0.20
N ALA A 2 3.07 12.79 0.61
CA ALA A 2 3.62 11.78 -0.27
C ALA A 2 2.60 10.67 -0.52
N ARG A 3 2.76 9.94 -1.62
CA ARG A 3 1.88 8.84 -1.97
C ARG A 3 2.53 7.52 -1.59
N PHE A 4 1.79 6.66 -0.93
CA PHE A 4 2.28 5.36 -0.47
C PHE A 4 1.37 4.24 -0.93
N LEU A 5 2.00 3.14 -1.39
CA LEU A 5 1.33 1.86 -1.56
C LEU A 5 1.46 1.09 -0.26
N ILE A 6 0.34 0.61 0.25
CA ILE A 6 0.29 -0.24 1.43
C ILE A 6 -0.11 -1.64 0.99
N GLU A 7 0.73 -2.63 1.27
CA GLU A 7 0.47 -4.02 0.95
C GLU A 7 0.34 -4.81 2.26
N VAL A 8 -0.82 -5.45 2.45
CA VAL A 8 -1.12 -6.20 3.68
C VAL A 8 -1.35 -7.67 3.33
N PRO A 9 -0.38 -8.56 3.62
CA PRO A 9 -0.58 -9.99 3.41
C PRO A 9 -1.49 -10.58 4.49
N HIS A 10 -2.20 -11.64 4.14
CA HIS A 10 -3.01 -12.41 5.08
C HIS A 10 -3.00 -13.89 4.69
N GLU A 11 -3.47 -14.75 5.59
CA GLU A 11 -3.50 -16.18 5.35
C GLU A 11 -4.41 -16.57 4.19
N ALA A 12 -4.03 -17.65 3.50
CA ALA A 12 -4.66 -18.11 2.28
C ALA A 12 -5.86 -19.03 2.55
N ASP A 13 -6.68 -18.71 3.54
CA ASP A 13 -7.91 -19.47 3.78
C ASP A 13 -9.12 -18.52 3.74
N VAL A 14 -10.27 -19.06 3.32
CA VAL A 14 -11.47 -18.27 3.07
C VAL A 14 -11.92 -17.52 4.34
N ALA A 15 -11.87 -18.19 5.50
CA ALA A 15 -12.30 -17.57 6.74
C ALA A 15 -11.36 -16.43 7.18
N ALA A 16 -10.06 -16.65 7.07
CA ALA A 16 -9.07 -15.62 7.40
C ALA A 16 -9.21 -14.41 6.48
N CYS A 17 -9.34 -14.66 5.18
CA CYS A 17 -9.56 -13.61 4.19
C CYS A 17 -10.81 -12.78 4.51
N ALA A 18 -11.93 -13.45 4.78
CA ALA A 18 -13.19 -12.79 5.08
C ALA A 18 -13.10 -11.94 6.36
N ARG A 19 -12.39 -12.41 7.38
CA ARG A 19 -12.19 -11.65 8.63
C ARG A 19 -11.40 -10.37 8.41
N VAL A 20 -10.37 -10.42 7.59
CA VAL A 20 -9.56 -9.24 7.29
C VAL A 20 -10.37 -8.21 6.51
N VAL A 21 -11.10 -8.65 5.49
CA VAL A 21 -12.00 -7.78 4.72
C VAL A 21 -13.03 -7.14 5.65
N GLU A 22 -13.66 -7.94 6.50
CA GLU A 22 -14.65 -7.46 7.46
C GLU A 22 -14.06 -6.39 8.38
N THR A 23 -12.87 -6.63 8.91
CA THR A 23 -12.20 -5.69 9.81
C THR A 23 -11.95 -4.35 9.11
N PHE A 24 -11.48 -4.38 7.88
CA PHE A 24 -11.24 -3.16 7.10
C PHE A 24 -12.54 -2.39 6.88
N LEU A 25 -13.60 -3.08 6.48
CA LEU A 25 -14.88 -2.43 6.20
C LEU A 25 -15.56 -1.90 7.47
N LYS A 26 -15.51 -2.65 8.57
CA LYS A 26 -16.13 -2.25 9.85
C LYS A 26 -15.40 -1.11 10.54
N THR A 27 -14.10 -0.97 10.34
CA THR A 27 -13.34 0.15 10.89
C THR A 27 -13.85 1.48 10.33
N GLY A 28 -14.43 1.45 9.12
CA GLY A 28 -15.10 2.60 8.54
C GLY A 28 -14.18 3.75 8.12
N SER A 29 -12.89 3.57 8.18
CA SER A 29 -11.92 4.55 7.70
C SER A 29 -12.08 4.74 6.19
N HIS A 30 -12.08 5.99 5.76
CA HIS A 30 -12.11 6.31 4.34
C HIS A 30 -10.99 5.58 3.57
N PHE A 31 -9.79 5.50 4.14
CA PHE A 31 -8.66 4.81 3.52
C PHE A 31 -8.92 3.31 3.38
N LEU A 32 -9.41 2.67 4.43
CA LEU A 32 -9.57 1.22 4.46
C LEU A 32 -10.68 0.72 3.54
N THR A 33 -11.72 1.54 3.33
CA THR A 33 -12.82 1.16 2.44
C THR A 33 -12.42 1.20 0.97
N THR A 34 -11.30 1.84 0.64
CA THR A 34 -10.78 1.88 -0.74
C THR A 34 -9.82 0.72 -1.04
N ALA A 35 -9.55 -0.15 -0.08
CA ALA A 35 -8.64 -1.27 -0.28
C ALA A 35 -9.14 -2.20 -1.38
N GLU A 36 -8.20 -2.68 -2.18
CA GLU A 36 -8.46 -3.67 -3.21
C GLU A 36 -7.80 -5.00 -2.84
N TRP A 37 -8.40 -6.09 -3.23
CA TRP A 37 -8.06 -7.42 -2.73
C TRP A 37 -7.76 -8.37 -3.88
N GLY A 38 -6.66 -9.12 -3.76
CA GLY A 38 -6.24 -10.09 -4.76
C GLY A 38 -6.66 -11.53 -4.46
N CYS A 39 -7.45 -11.76 -3.41
CA CYS A 39 -7.75 -13.12 -2.94
C CYS A 39 -8.39 -14.01 -4.02
N ARG A 40 -9.28 -13.45 -4.83
CA ARG A 40 -9.95 -14.19 -5.90
C ARG A 40 -9.00 -14.60 -7.03
N ASP A 41 -7.86 -13.94 -7.13
CA ASP A 41 -6.83 -14.27 -8.12
C ASP A 41 -5.65 -15.04 -7.50
N GLY A 42 -5.82 -15.54 -6.29
CA GLY A 42 -4.78 -16.31 -5.61
C GLY A 42 -3.72 -15.47 -4.91
N GLU A 43 -3.84 -14.16 -4.95
CA GLU A 43 -2.93 -13.23 -4.27
C GLU A 43 -3.57 -12.77 -2.96
N HIS A 44 -3.20 -13.41 -1.85
CA HIS A 44 -3.83 -13.16 -0.55
C HIS A 44 -3.27 -11.94 0.13
N LYS A 45 -3.58 -10.79 -0.45
CA LYS A 45 -3.12 -9.47 -0.01
C LYS A 45 -4.20 -8.43 -0.23
N ALA A 46 -4.12 -7.38 0.57
CA ALA A 46 -4.86 -6.15 0.32
C ALA A 46 -3.88 -5.07 -0.12
N TRP A 47 -4.31 -4.21 -1.02
CA TRP A 47 -3.54 -3.05 -1.47
C TRP A 47 -4.37 -1.79 -1.33
N LEU A 48 -3.75 -0.75 -0.81
CA LEU A 48 -4.35 0.58 -0.84
C LEU A 48 -3.27 1.62 -1.15
N ILE A 49 -3.71 2.74 -1.74
CA ILE A 49 -2.83 3.87 -2.01
C ILE A 49 -3.36 5.04 -1.19
N VAL A 50 -2.45 5.68 -0.44
CA VAL A 50 -2.80 6.80 0.43
C VAL A 50 -1.84 7.96 0.23
N ASP A 51 -2.34 9.17 0.38
CA ASP A 51 -1.52 10.40 0.37
C ASP A 51 -1.46 10.91 1.80
N VAL A 52 -0.29 10.78 2.43
CA VAL A 52 -0.04 11.16 3.82
C VAL A 52 1.39 11.70 3.96
N ASP A 53 1.74 12.20 5.12
CA ASP A 53 3.01 12.92 5.31
C ASP A 53 4.25 12.03 5.24
N ASP A 54 4.17 10.82 5.79
CA ASP A 54 5.34 9.91 5.87
C ASP A 54 4.91 8.45 6.00
N LYS A 55 5.90 7.54 6.02
CA LYS A 55 5.64 6.10 6.17
C LYS A 55 4.97 5.74 7.48
N ALA A 56 5.30 6.44 8.56
CA ALA A 56 4.68 6.19 9.86
C ALA A 56 3.19 6.51 9.82
N ALA A 57 2.83 7.63 9.18
CA ALA A 57 1.44 8.01 8.97
C ALA A 57 0.70 6.99 8.09
N ALA A 58 1.35 6.49 7.03
CA ALA A 58 0.78 5.46 6.17
C ALA A 58 0.51 4.16 6.95
N ARG A 59 1.46 3.72 7.75
CA ARG A 59 1.29 2.52 8.58
C ARG A 59 0.17 2.69 9.60
N ALA A 60 0.02 3.90 10.16
CA ALA A 60 -1.02 4.21 11.14
C ALA A 60 -2.44 4.19 10.55
N VAL A 61 -2.59 4.23 9.23
CA VAL A 61 -3.88 4.05 8.55
C VAL A 61 -4.47 2.66 8.85
N LEU A 62 -3.60 1.66 9.00
CA LEU A 62 -4.03 0.28 9.23
C LEU A 62 -4.48 0.06 10.67
N PRO A 63 -5.44 -0.87 10.89
CA PRO A 63 -5.72 -1.34 12.25
C PRO A 63 -4.44 -1.92 12.87
N PRO A 64 -4.23 -1.76 14.18
CA PRO A 64 -2.98 -2.17 14.82
C PRO A 64 -2.54 -3.62 14.53
N ALA A 65 -3.50 -4.53 14.42
CA ALA A 65 -3.22 -5.95 14.17
C ALA A 65 -2.49 -6.20 12.83
N PHE A 66 -2.59 -5.28 11.88
CA PHE A 66 -2.02 -5.47 10.53
C PHE A 66 -0.79 -4.61 10.27
N ARG A 67 -0.42 -3.76 11.20
CA ARG A 67 0.67 -2.79 10.97
C ARG A 67 2.04 -3.43 10.82
N GLN A 68 2.30 -4.50 11.57
CA GLN A 68 3.63 -5.09 11.63
C GLN A 68 4.00 -5.84 10.35
N GLN A 69 3.06 -6.56 9.76
CA GLN A 69 3.30 -7.33 8.54
C GLN A 69 3.15 -6.51 7.25
N ALA A 70 2.62 -5.30 7.34
CA ALA A 70 2.38 -4.48 6.16
C ALA A 70 3.68 -3.96 5.54
N LYS A 71 3.73 -3.97 4.22
CA LYS A 71 4.79 -3.36 3.45
C LYS A 71 4.34 -1.98 2.98
N ILE A 72 5.13 -0.96 3.26
CA ILE A 72 4.84 0.41 2.90
C ILE A 72 5.89 0.87 1.88
N VAL A 73 5.44 1.33 0.72
CA VAL A 73 6.33 1.79 -0.35
C VAL A 73 5.91 3.19 -0.77
N GLU A 74 6.84 4.12 -0.72
CA GLU A 74 6.60 5.44 -1.27
C GLU A 74 6.65 5.37 -2.78
N LEU A 75 5.63 5.94 -3.44
CA LEU A 75 5.49 5.90 -4.88
C LEU A 75 5.86 7.25 -5.49
N ASN A 76 6.54 7.21 -6.61
CA ASN A 76 6.95 8.38 -7.36
C ASN A 76 6.68 8.17 -8.84
N ARG A 77 6.44 9.27 -9.54
CA ARG A 77 6.40 9.29 -10.99
C ARG A 77 7.62 10.04 -11.50
N PHE A 78 8.13 9.61 -12.62
CA PHE A 78 9.27 10.28 -13.27
C PHE A 78 8.84 10.86 -14.60
N SER A 79 9.37 12.03 -14.93
CA SER A 79 9.28 12.61 -16.26
C SER A 79 10.53 12.23 -17.07
N LEU A 80 10.44 12.35 -18.40
CA LEU A 80 11.62 12.16 -19.24
C LEU A 80 12.72 13.18 -18.92
N GLU A 81 12.32 14.40 -18.55
CA GLU A 81 13.27 15.44 -18.15
C GLU A 81 14.05 15.03 -16.89
N GLU A 82 13.37 14.52 -15.87
CA GLU A 82 14.01 14.03 -14.64
C GLU A 82 14.95 12.87 -14.92
N ILE A 83 14.55 11.94 -15.77
CA ILE A 83 15.39 10.79 -16.16
C ILE A 83 16.61 11.26 -16.93
N GLY A 84 16.44 12.23 -17.83
CA GLY A 84 17.56 12.83 -18.53
C GLY A 84 18.58 13.47 -17.59
N ALA A 85 18.10 14.17 -16.57
CA ALA A 85 18.96 14.79 -15.56
C ALA A 85 19.72 13.73 -14.75
N ILE A 86 19.09 12.61 -14.42
CA ILE A 86 19.73 11.49 -13.72
C ILE A 86 20.85 10.90 -14.60
N PHE A 87 20.58 10.66 -15.87
CA PHE A 87 21.57 10.14 -16.80
C PHE A 87 22.78 11.08 -16.91
N ARG A 88 22.57 12.38 -17.05
CA ARG A 88 23.65 13.36 -17.11
C ARG A 88 24.48 13.38 -15.82
N ALA A 89 23.82 13.34 -14.67
CA ALA A 89 24.49 13.35 -13.38
C ALA A 89 25.38 12.11 -13.18
N HIS A 90 25.06 11.00 -13.82
CA HIS A 90 25.80 9.73 -13.71
C HIS A 90 26.63 9.40 -14.93
N GLY A 91 26.74 10.30 -15.90
CA GLY A 91 27.55 10.10 -17.12
C GLY A 91 27.02 8.98 -18.01
N LEU A 92 25.72 8.75 -18.02
CA LEU A 92 25.09 7.65 -18.76
C LEU A 92 24.45 8.06 -20.09
N GLU A 93 24.67 9.29 -20.52
CA GLU A 93 24.20 9.77 -21.84
C GLU A 93 24.99 9.25 -23.00
#